data_75947e97f43c7a8331fad4b861c5d3c0
#
_entry.id   75947e97f43c7a8331fad4b861c5d3c0
#
_cell.length_a   1.000
_cell.length_b   1.000
_cell.length_c   1.000
_cell.angle_alpha   90.00
_cell.angle_beta   90.00
_cell.angle_gamma   90.00
#
_symmetry.space_group_name_H-M   'P 1'
#
loop_
_entity.id
_entity.type
_entity.pdbx_description
1 polymer ?
#
loop_
_entity_poly.entity_id
_entity_poly.type
_entity_poly.pdbx_seq_one_letter_code
_entity_poly.pdbx_strand_id
1 'polypeptide(L)'
;MSSSLAGVRTRVRIPLAFADGYSTTAQAVTFDGLEDGREHVALILGDPDLGAATPLVRLHSECLTGDVFGSARCDCGPQLRESVERIAETGGVLLYLRQEGRDIGLYNKLDAYALQDDGLDTYQANTALGFDEDARDYTAAAQMLTALGVGELDLLTNNPDKVRQLTALGVTVRDTVPTGVHANPGNLRYLRAKAEHTGHTIRLVG
;
A
#
# COMPACT_ATOMS: atom_id res chain seq x y z
N MET A 1 17.58 25.84 1.78
CA MET A 1 16.95 25.41 0.52
C MET A 1 15.46 25.39 0.81
N SER A 2 14.66 26.18 0.07
CA SER A 2 13.20 26.17 0.25
C SER A 2 12.69 24.81 -0.20
N SER A 3 12.20 23.96 0.71
CA SER A 3 11.49 22.74 0.32
C SER A 3 10.23 23.18 -0.41
N SER A 4 10.19 23.00 -1.73
CA SER A 4 8.94 23.20 -2.46
C SER A 4 7.93 22.21 -1.89
N LEU A 5 6.74 22.69 -1.55
CA LEU A 5 5.64 21.80 -1.17
C LEU A 5 5.41 20.78 -2.31
N ALA A 6 5.20 19.53 -1.94
CA ALA A 6 4.84 18.50 -2.91
C ALA A 6 3.59 18.93 -3.69
N GLY A 7 3.61 18.72 -5.00
CA GLY A 7 2.53 19.13 -5.89
C GLY A 7 2.22 18.08 -6.95
N VAL A 8 1.03 18.18 -7.52
CA VAL A 8 0.64 17.33 -8.66
C VAL A 8 1.43 17.75 -9.89
N ARG A 9 2.14 16.79 -10.51
CA ARG A 9 2.89 16.97 -11.75
C ARG A 9 2.04 16.71 -13.00
N THR A 10 1.41 15.54 -13.07
CA THR A 10 0.65 15.12 -14.27
C THR A 10 -0.56 14.30 -13.84
N ARG A 11 -1.64 14.42 -14.62
CA ARG A 11 -2.84 13.59 -14.53
C ARG A 11 -3.11 12.96 -15.90
N VAL A 12 -3.30 11.64 -15.94
CA VAL A 12 -3.61 10.91 -17.17
C VAL A 12 -4.64 9.80 -16.90
N ARG A 13 -5.59 9.61 -17.81
CA ARG A 13 -6.56 8.51 -17.72
C ARG A 13 -5.93 7.22 -18.23
N ILE A 14 -6.04 6.16 -17.45
CA ILE A 14 -5.53 4.84 -17.77
C ILE A 14 -6.68 3.83 -17.64
N PRO A 15 -7.05 3.11 -18.72
CA PRO A 15 -7.95 1.98 -18.62
C PRO A 15 -7.20 0.83 -17.93
N LEU A 16 -7.84 0.22 -16.94
CA LEU A 16 -7.33 -0.94 -16.22
C LEU A 16 -8.18 -2.16 -16.59
N ALA A 17 -7.53 -3.24 -17.02
CA ALA A 17 -8.18 -4.51 -17.31
C ALA A 17 -7.42 -5.64 -16.59
N PHE A 18 -8.14 -6.46 -15.84
CA PHE A 18 -7.57 -7.55 -15.03
C PHE A 18 -7.90 -8.91 -15.66
N ALA A 19 -7.06 -9.90 -15.35
CA ALA A 19 -7.18 -11.26 -15.92
C ALA A 19 -8.50 -11.96 -15.53
N ASP A 20 -9.15 -11.55 -14.43
CA ASP A 20 -10.46 -12.05 -13.98
C ASP A 20 -11.65 -11.47 -14.75
N GLY A 21 -11.38 -10.58 -15.74
CA GLY A 21 -12.38 -9.93 -16.56
C GLY A 21 -12.90 -8.59 -16.00
N TYR A 22 -12.52 -8.19 -14.80
CA TYR A 22 -12.87 -6.87 -14.28
C TYR A 22 -12.12 -5.76 -15.03
N SER A 23 -12.80 -4.66 -15.28
CA SER A 23 -12.21 -3.48 -15.90
C SER A 23 -12.76 -2.19 -15.31
N THR A 24 -11.92 -1.17 -15.25
CA THR A 24 -12.29 0.19 -14.80
C THR A 24 -11.35 1.21 -15.46
N THR A 25 -11.59 2.48 -15.21
CA THR A 25 -10.68 3.55 -15.63
C THR A 25 -10.19 4.30 -14.39
N ALA A 26 -8.90 4.48 -14.27
CA ALA A 26 -8.29 5.30 -13.23
C ALA A 26 -7.77 6.62 -13.81
N GLN A 27 -7.76 7.69 -13.04
CA GLN A 27 -6.90 8.84 -13.27
C GLN A 27 -5.60 8.61 -12.51
N ALA A 28 -4.53 8.28 -13.23
CA ALA A 28 -3.19 8.20 -12.65
C ALA A 28 -2.64 9.61 -12.44
N VAL A 29 -2.06 9.84 -11.27
CA VAL A 29 -1.49 11.12 -10.86
C VAL A 29 -0.07 10.92 -10.39
N THR A 30 0.85 11.74 -10.89
CA THR A 30 2.25 11.80 -10.48
C THR A 30 2.53 13.10 -9.74
N PHE A 31 3.64 13.16 -9.03
CA PHE A 31 3.96 14.25 -8.10
C PHE A 31 5.39 14.75 -8.29
N ASP A 32 5.60 16.03 -7.99
CA ASP A 32 6.92 16.64 -7.81
C ASP A 32 7.12 17.03 -6.35
N GLY A 33 8.37 17.03 -5.88
CA GLY A 33 8.74 17.54 -4.56
C GLY A 33 8.39 16.63 -3.39
N LEU A 34 8.15 15.32 -3.62
CA LEU A 34 8.03 14.35 -2.54
C LEU A 34 9.36 14.21 -1.79
N GLU A 35 9.29 14.07 -0.46
CA GLU A 35 10.47 14.12 0.44
C GLU A 35 11.50 13.04 0.14
N ASP A 36 11.05 11.84 -0.18
CA ASP A 36 11.92 10.70 -0.49
C ASP A 36 12.40 10.65 -1.95
N GLY A 37 11.90 11.55 -2.81
CA GLY A 37 12.27 11.65 -4.22
C GLY A 37 11.88 10.46 -5.09
N ARG A 38 11.01 9.57 -4.60
CA ARG A 38 10.59 8.37 -5.34
C ARG A 38 9.38 8.64 -6.25
N GLU A 39 9.24 7.80 -7.27
CA GLU A 39 8.16 7.89 -8.25
C GLU A 39 6.90 7.15 -7.77
N HIS A 40 6.26 7.66 -6.72
CA HIS A 40 4.96 7.18 -6.28
C HIS A 40 3.86 7.60 -7.26
N VAL A 41 2.79 6.80 -7.30
CA VAL A 41 1.63 7.05 -8.17
C VAL A 41 0.35 6.98 -7.36
N ALA A 42 -0.56 7.95 -7.58
CA ALA A 42 -1.94 7.82 -7.12
C ALA A 42 -2.85 7.40 -8.27
N LEU A 43 -3.77 6.48 -8.01
CA LEU A 43 -4.88 6.15 -8.89
C LEU A 43 -6.17 6.68 -8.26
N ILE A 44 -6.80 7.68 -8.88
CA ILE A 44 -8.12 8.16 -8.51
C ILE A 44 -9.14 7.32 -9.28
N LEU A 45 -10.08 6.72 -8.57
CA LEU A 45 -11.04 5.77 -9.07
C LEU A 45 -12.48 6.17 -8.64
N GLY A 46 -13.49 5.86 -9.44
CA GLY A 46 -14.89 6.15 -9.12
C GLY A 46 -15.27 7.63 -9.22
N ASP A 47 -14.41 8.48 -9.80
CA ASP A 47 -14.64 9.92 -10.04
C ASP A 47 -15.09 10.72 -8.79
N PRO A 48 -14.38 10.59 -7.64
CA PRO A 48 -14.77 11.24 -6.39
C PRO A 48 -14.55 12.75 -6.44
N ASP A 49 -15.41 13.52 -5.77
CA ASP A 49 -15.09 14.90 -5.38
C ASP A 49 -14.20 14.89 -4.13
N LEU A 50 -12.87 14.86 -4.35
CA LEU A 50 -11.88 14.75 -3.26
C LEU A 50 -11.89 15.94 -2.28
N GLY A 51 -12.47 17.08 -2.70
CA GLY A 51 -12.58 18.27 -1.85
C GLY A 51 -13.83 18.33 -0.98
N ALA A 52 -14.87 17.57 -1.33
CA ALA A 52 -16.20 17.65 -0.68
C ALA A 52 -16.63 16.36 0.01
N ALA A 53 -16.04 15.21 -0.36
CA ALA A 53 -16.39 13.91 0.19
C ALA A 53 -15.21 13.30 0.96
N THR A 54 -15.50 12.42 1.92
CA THR A 54 -14.48 11.60 2.58
C THR A 54 -14.17 10.37 1.70
N PRO A 55 -13.08 10.36 0.93
CA PRO A 55 -12.77 9.27 0.00
C PRO A 55 -12.31 8.00 0.73
N LEU A 56 -12.55 6.84 0.11
CA LEU A 56 -11.88 5.60 0.50
C LEU A 56 -10.44 5.62 -0.03
N VAL A 57 -9.46 5.47 0.87
CA VAL A 57 -8.03 5.55 0.52
C VAL A 57 -7.31 4.24 0.86
N ARG A 58 -6.51 3.75 -0.08
CA ARG A 58 -5.58 2.63 0.14
C ARG A 58 -4.14 3.10 -0.03
N LEU A 59 -3.30 2.86 0.97
CA LEU A 59 -1.84 2.90 0.84
C LEU A 59 -1.36 1.50 0.49
N HIS A 60 -0.92 1.29 -0.75
CA HIS A 60 -0.38 0.02 -1.22
C HIS A 60 1.13 0.14 -1.40
N SER A 61 1.91 -0.52 -0.53
CA SER A 61 3.37 -0.61 -0.71
C SER A 61 3.68 -1.63 -1.80
N GLU A 62 4.52 -1.24 -2.74
CA GLU A 62 4.95 -2.05 -3.88
C GLU A 62 5.36 -3.47 -3.46
N CYS A 63 4.95 -4.44 -4.25
CA CYS A 63 5.38 -5.83 -4.15
C CYS A 63 5.45 -6.44 -5.55
N LEU A 64 6.57 -6.22 -6.27
CA LEU A 64 6.73 -6.66 -7.64
C LEU A 64 6.39 -8.14 -7.84
N THR A 65 6.83 -8.98 -6.92
CA THR A 65 6.57 -10.42 -7.01
C THR A 65 5.10 -10.77 -6.85
N GLY A 66 4.36 -10.09 -5.96
CA GLY A 66 2.92 -10.32 -5.75
C GLY A 66 2.05 -9.58 -6.75
N ASP A 67 2.35 -8.31 -7.01
CA ASP A 67 1.50 -7.43 -7.82
C ASP A 67 1.60 -7.74 -9.32
N VAL A 68 2.80 -8.14 -9.80
CA VAL A 68 3.09 -8.36 -11.23
C VAL A 68 3.27 -9.83 -11.56
N PHE A 69 4.06 -10.58 -10.77
CA PHE A 69 4.41 -11.97 -11.09
C PHE A 69 3.44 -13.00 -10.50
N GLY A 70 2.45 -12.57 -9.70
CA GLY A 70 1.47 -13.48 -9.11
C GLY A 70 2.04 -14.45 -8.09
N SER A 71 3.07 -14.02 -7.33
CA SER A 71 3.70 -14.85 -6.31
C SER A 71 2.69 -15.32 -5.26
N ALA A 72 2.66 -16.61 -4.99
CA ALA A 72 1.84 -17.21 -3.93
C ALA A 72 2.43 -17.03 -2.52
N ARG A 73 3.62 -16.41 -2.36
CA ARG A 73 4.25 -16.16 -1.05
C ARG A 73 3.59 -15.04 -0.25
N CYS A 74 2.74 -14.21 -0.88
CA CYS A 74 2.02 -13.12 -0.22
C CYS A 74 0.60 -12.97 -0.79
N ASP A 75 -0.16 -12.05 -0.22
CA ASP A 75 -1.51 -11.70 -0.65
C ASP A 75 -1.58 -10.31 -1.32
N CYS A 76 -0.43 -9.73 -1.72
CA CYS A 76 -0.35 -8.35 -2.22
C CYS A 76 -1.14 -8.14 -3.51
N GLY A 77 -0.95 -8.99 -4.52
CA GLY A 77 -1.67 -8.89 -5.79
C GLY A 77 -3.20 -8.97 -5.62
N PRO A 78 -3.75 -10.00 -4.95
CA PRO A 78 -5.18 -10.05 -4.62
C PRO A 78 -5.68 -8.84 -3.83
N GLN A 79 -4.91 -8.33 -2.86
CA GLN A 79 -5.29 -7.12 -2.12
C GLN A 79 -5.27 -5.86 -3.00
N LEU A 80 -4.31 -5.74 -3.92
CA LEU A 80 -4.28 -4.64 -4.88
C LEU A 80 -5.53 -4.67 -5.76
N ARG A 81 -5.85 -5.84 -6.31
CA ARG A 81 -7.03 -6.06 -7.16
C ARG A 81 -8.34 -5.74 -6.43
N GLU A 82 -8.54 -6.26 -5.21
CA GLU A 82 -9.68 -5.93 -4.34
C GLU A 82 -9.78 -4.43 -4.08
N SER A 83 -8.65 -3.79 -3.78
CA SER A 83 -8.63 -2.36 -3.46
C SER A 83 -9.06 -1.51 -4.65
N VAL A 84 -8.62 -1.84 -5.87
CA VAL A 84 -9.04 -1.14 -7.09
C VAL A 84 -10.56 -1.23 -7.29
N GLU A 85 -11.15 -2.41 -7.12
CA GLU A 85 -12.59 -2.63 -7.26
C GLU A 85 -13.38 -1.83 -6.22
N ARG A 86 -13.07 -1.99 -4.94
CA ARG A 86 -13.76 -1.30 -3.85
C ARG A 86 -13.70 0.21 -3.95
N ILE A 87 -12.52 0.75 -4.31
CA ILE A 87 -12.34 2.19 -4.48
C ILE A 87 -13.08 2.67 -5.73
N ALA A 88 -13.11 1.91 -6.83
CA ALA A 88 -13.86 2.27 -8.01
C ALA A 88 -15.38 2.32 -7.77
N GLU A 89 -15.91 1.46 -6.90
CA GLU A 89 -17.32 1.42 -6.51
C GLU A 89 -17.72 2.59 -5.60
N THR A 90 -16.85 2.98 -4.66
CA THR A 90 -17.19 3.99 -3.63
C THR A 90 -16.69 5.38 -3.96
N GLY A 91 -15.72 5.51 -4.85
CA GLY A 91 -14.94 6.72 -5.11
C GLY A 91 -13.80 6.90 -4.12
N GLY A 92 -12.58 7.13 -4.63
CA GLY A 92 -11.44 7.35 -3.76
C GLY A 92 -10.08 7.26 -4.44
N VAL A 93 -9.05 6.94 -3.66
CA VAL A 93 -7.65 7.00 -4.08
C VAL A 93 -6.88 5.77 -3.64
N LEU A 94 -6.17 5.13 -4.56
CA LEU A 94 -5.14 4.16 -4.27
C LEU A 94 -3.78 4.82 -4.44
N LEU A 95 -2.97 4.91 -3.37
CA LEU A 95 -1.58 5.33 -3.43
C LEU A 95 -0.69 4.10 -3.58
N TYR A 96 -0.02 3.98 -4.73
CA TYR A 96 0.98 2.95 -4.99
C TYR A 96 2.36 3.48 -4.60
N LEU A 97 2.91 2.97 -3.49
CA LEU A 97 4.13 3.48 -2.88
C LEU A 97 5.31 2.60 -3.25
N ARG A 98 6.38 3.21 -3.74
CA ARG A 98 7.63 2.54 -4.16
C ARG A 98 8.47 2.14 -2.93
N GLN A 99 7.89 1.25 -2.09
CA GLN A 99 8.43 0.78 -0.81
C GLN A 99 8.53 -0.74 -0.79
N GLU A 100 9.24 -1.31 -1.80
CA GLU A 100 9.41 -2.75 -1.95
C GLU A 100 10.07 -3.38 -0.71
N GLY A 101 9.58 -4.56 -0.33
CA GLY A 101 10.17 -5.33 0.76
C GLY A 101 10.08 -4.66 2.14
N ARG A 102 9.03 -3.85 2.42
CA ARG A 102 8.94 -2.98 3.61
C ARG A 102 10.04 -1.93 3.66
N ASP A 103 10.37 -1.41 2.49
CA ASP A 103 11.38 -0.38 2.23
C ASP A 103 12.85 -0.82 2.25
N ILE A 104 13.12 -2.13 2.34
CA ILE A 104 14.49 -2.67 2.20
C ILE A 104 14.91 -2.90 0.73
N GLY A 105 13.97 -2.80 -0.21
CA GLY A 105 14.18 -2.99 -1.64
C GLY A 105 14.02 -4.44 -2.12
N LEU A 106 13.97 -4.59 -3.46
CA LEU A 106 13.64 -5.87 -4.11
C LEU A 106 14.72 -6.95 -3.85
N TYR A 107 15.99 -6.61 -3.99
CA TYR A 107 17.06 -7.61 -3.87
C TYR A 107 17.16 -8.13 -2.46
N ASN A 108 17.18 -7.24 -1.46
CA ASN A 108 17.19 -7.65 -0.05
C ASN A 108 15.95 -8.46 0.34
N LYS A 109 14.78 -8.16 -0.25
CA LYS A 109 13.58 -8.99 -0.09
C LYS A 109 13.77 -10.40 -0.65
N LEU A 110 14.44 -10.56 -1.81
CA LEU A 110 14.73 -11.88 -2.38
C LEU A 110 15.75 -12.63 -1.54
N ASP A 111 16.76 -11.95 -0.99
CA ASP A 111 17.70 -12.53 -0.03
C ASP A 111 16.98 -12.98 1.26
N ALA A 112 16.02 -12.17 1.76
CA ALA A 112 15.16 -12.56 2.87
C ALA A 112 14.31 -13.80 2.55
N TYR A 113 13.84 -13.96 1.31
CA TYR A 113 13.14 -15.16 0.87
C TYR A 113 14.01 -16.42 0.94
N ALA A 114 15.29 -16.33 0.57
CA ALA A 114 16.25 -17.44 0.72
C ALA A 114 16.40 -17.85 2.20
N LEU A 115 16.56 -16.88 3.11
CA LEU A 115 16.61 -17.15 4.55
C LEU A 115 15.30 -17.74 5.11
N GLN A 116 14.16 -17.36 4.55
CA GLN A 116 12.86 -17.94 4.93
C GLN A 116 12.73 -19.40 4.46
N ASP A 117 13.30 -19.76 3.31
CA ASP A 117 13.35 -21.14 2.84
C ASP A 117 14.22 -22.01 3.75
N ASP A 118 15.25 -21.42 4.38
CA ASP A 118 16.10 -22.04 5.41
C ASP A 118 15.45 -22.06 6.83
N GLY A 119 14.23 -21.53 6.97
CA GLY A 119 13.43 -21.71 8.20
C GLY A 119 13.15 -20.44 9.00
N LEU A 120 13.74 -19.29 8.70
CA LEU A 120 13.43 -18.03 9.38
C LEU A 120 12.02 -17.52 9.03
N ASP A 121 11.40 -16.76 9.93
CA ASP A 121 10.21 -15.98 9.56
C ASP A 121 10.60 -14.67 8.86
N THR A 122 9.60 -13.90 8.38
CA THR A 122 9.85 -12.66 7.62
C THR A 122 10.61 -11.61 8.42
N TYR A 123 10.35 -11.49 9.72
CA TYR A 123 10.97 -10.50 10.61
C TYR A 123 12.39 -10.91 10.97
N GLN A 124 12.58 -12.17 11.32
CA GLN A 124 13.89 -12.76 11.60
C GLN A 124 14.82 -12.65 10.38
N ALA A 125 14.29 -12.88 9.17
CA ALA A 125 15.05 -12.74 7.94
C ALA A 125 15.53 -11.31 7.71
N ASN A 126 14.65 -10.28 7.92
CA ASN A 126 15.05 -8.88 7.79
C ASN A 126 16.13 -8.52 8.83
N THR A 127 15.95 -8.90 10.08
CA THR A 127 16.93 -8.64 11.16
C THR A 127 18.26 -9.34 10.88
N ALA A 128 18.25 -10.57 10.37
CA ALA A 128 19.47 -11.30 9.99
C ALA A 128 20.25 -10.61 8.86
N LEU A 129 19.56 -9.85 8.00
CA LEU A 129 20.17 -9.03 6.94
C LEU A 129 20.58 -7.62 7.44
N GLY A 130 20.36 -7.30 8.73
CA GLY A 130 20.70 -6.01 9.32
C GLY A 130 19.69 -4.90 9.09
N PHE A 131 18.46 -5.23 8.71
CA PHE A 131 17.38 -4.27 8.51
C PHE A 131 16.42 -4.26 9.70
N ASP A 132 15.70 -3.15 9.85
CA ASP A 132 14.55 -3.06 10.74
C ASP A 132 13.43 -4.02 10.31
N GLU A 133 12.61 -4.42 11.25
CA GLU A 133 11.45 -5.29 10.98
C GLU A 133 10.46 -4.66 9.98
N ASP A 134 10.31 -3.33 10.05
CA ASP A 134 9.50 -2.53 9.15
C ASP A 134 10.07 -1.10 9.07
N ALA A 135 10.70 -0.77 7.95
CA ALA A 135 11.34 0.53 7.72
C ALA A 135 10.42 1.52 6.96
N ARG A 136 9.14 1.18 6.73
CA ARG A 136 8.25 2.03 5.94
C ARG A 136 7.94 3.34 6.64
N ASP A 137 8.07 4.42 5.88
CA ASP A 137 7.62 5.77 6.22
C ASP A 137 6.47 6.19 5.29
N TYR A 138 5.48 6.90 5.83
CA TYR A 138 4.32 7.34 5.06
C TYR A 138 4.26 8.86 4.86
N THR A 139 5.38 9.57 5.06
CA THR A 139 5.48 11.02 4.83
C THR A 139 5.15 11.38 3.38
N ALA A 140 5.71 10.66 2.40
CA ALA A 140 5.37 10.85 1.00
C ALA A 140 3.88 10.63 0.73
N ALA A 141 3.25 9.62 1.36
CA ALA A 141 1.82 9.38 1.22
C ALA A 141 0.98 10.55 1.76
N ALA A 142 1.33 11.11 2.91
CA ALA A 142 0.66 12.30 3.46
C ALA A 142 0.83 13.53 2.54
N GLN A 143 2.02 13.72 1.97
CA GLN A 143 2.28 14.77 0.99
C GLN A 143 1.43 14.60 -0.29
N MET A 144 1.32 13.37 -0.81
CA MET A 144 0.47 13.05 -1.96
C MET A 144 -1.00 13.37 -1.67
N LEU A 145 -1.53 12.97 -0.49
CA LEU A 145 -2.91 13.26 -0.07
C LEU A 145 -3.14 14.77 0.02
N THR A 146 -2.22 15.51 0.63
CA THR A 146 -2.28 16.98 0.73
C THR A 146 -2.30 17.62 -0.67
N ALA A 147 -1.43 17.17 -1.60
CA ALA A 147 -1.38 17.67 -2.97
C ALA A 147 -2.67 17.36 -3.77
N LEU A 148 -3.39 16.30 -3.39
CA LEU A 148 -4.69 15.94 -3.95
C LEU A 148 -5.86 16.69 -3.31
N GLY A 149 -5.64 17.43 -2.22
CA GLY A 149 -6.69 18.11 -1.45
C GLY A 149 -7.46 17.20 -0.48
N VAL A 150 -6.93 16.01 -0.16
CA VAL A 150 -7.54 15.04 0.77
C VAL A 150 -7.04 15.32 2.18
N GLY A 151 -7.86 15.97 3.00
CA GLY A 151 -7.54 16.23 4.43
C GLY A 151 -8.17 15.21 5.40
N GLU A 152 -9.27 14.58 5.00
CA GLU A 152 -9.98 13.55 5.75
C GLU A 152 -10.27 12.35 4.86
N LEU A 153 -10.18 11.12 5.38
CA LEU A 153 -10.36 9.91 4.61
C LEU A 153 -10.83 8.71 5.47
N ASP A 154 -11.40 7.72 4.81
CA ASP A 154 -11.56 6.36 5.34
C ASP A 154 -10.41 5.50 4.82
N LEU A 155 -9.65 4.85 5.72
CA LEU A 155 -8.44 4.11 5.34
C LEU A 155 -8.70 2.62 5.17
N LEU A 156 -8.53 2.12 3.95
CA LEU A 156 -8.64 0.70 3.62
C LEU A 156 -7.34 -0.03 4.03
N THR A 157 -7.32 -0.60 5.24
CA THR A 157 -6.13 -1.24 5.80
C THR A 157 -6.44 -2.23 6.91
N ASN A 158 -5.56 -3.23 7.11
CA ASN A 158 -5.48 -4.07 8.30
C ASN A 158 -4.27 -3.71 9.18
N ASN A 159 -3.48 -2.69 8.79
CA ASN A 159 -2.27 -2.29 9.50
C ASN A 159 -2.52 -1.04 10.35
N PRO A 160 -2.52 -1.14 11.70
CA PRO A 160 -2.76 0.01 12.58
C PRO A 160 -1.63 1.06 12.50
N ASP A 161 -0.42 0.66 12.12
CA ASP A 161 0.71 1.58 11.99
C ASP A 161 0.48 2.63 10.90
N LYS A 162 -0.19 2.29 9.81
CA LYS A 162 -0.58 3.26 8.77
C LYS A 162 -1.49 4.36 9.30
N VAL A 163 -2.45 3.99 10.15
CA VAL A 163 -3.34 4.94 10.81
C VAL A 163 -2.53 5.87 11.71
N ARG A 164 -1.68 5.29 12.57
CA ARG A 164 -0.84 6.03 13.51
C ARG A 164 0.06 7.05 12.80
N GLN A 165 0.77 6.62 11.77
CA GLN A 165 1.69 7.51 11.03
C GLN A 165 0.94 8.61 10.28
N LEU A 166 -0.12 8.31 9.54
CA LEU A 166 -0.92 9.31 8.83
C LEU A 166 -1.49 10.37 9.77
N THR A 167 -2.01 9.93 10.94
CA THR A 167 -2.55 10.85 11.95
C THR A 167 -1.45 11.76 12.51
N ALA A 168 -0.25 11.21 12.79
CA ALA A 168 0.90 11.98 13.25
C ALA A 168 1.38 13.00 12.19
N LEU A 169 1.17 12.71 10.91
CA LEU A 169 1.48 13.59 9.78
C LEU A 169 0.35 14.59 9.43
N GLY A 170 -0.70 14.66 10.26
CA GLY A 170 -1.78 15.64 10.13
C GLY A 170 -2.93 15.25 9.19
N VAL A 171 -2.98 13.99 8.72
CA VAL A 171 -4.10 13.48 7.93
C VAL A 171 -5.19 12.95 8.87
N THR A 172 -6.43 13.39 8.70
CA THR A 172 -7.56 12.89 9.49
C THR A 172 -8.03 11.54 8.95
N VAL A 173 -7.81 10.47 9.70
CA VAL A 173 -8.40 9.16 9.41
C VAL A 173 -9.70 9.05 10.19
N ARG A 174 -10.85 9.17 9.47
CA ARG A 174 -12.19 9.11 10.06
C ARG A 174 -12.56 7.70 10.49
N ASP A 175 -12.33 6.74 9.59
CA ASP A 175 -12.64 5.32 9.83
C ASP A 175 -11.57 4.42 9.22
N THR A 176 -11.51 3.18 9.73
CA THR A 176 -10.61 2.13 9.23
C THR A 176 -11.45 1.00 8.65
N VAL A 177 -11.33 0.81 7.35
CA VAL A 177 -12.03 -0.22 6.60
C VAL A 177 -11.09 -1.41 6.39
N PRO A 178 -11.43 -2.63 6.84
CA PRO A 178 -10.54 -3.77 6.68
C PRO A 178 -10.45 -4.23 5.22
N THR A 179 -9.24 -4.66 4.80
CA THR A 179 -9.04 -5.39 3.54
C THR A 179 -9.34 -6.87 3.73
N GLY A 180 -9.70 -7.54 2.64
CA GLY A 180 -9.79 -9.00 2.63
C GLY A 180 -8.46 -9.68 2.98
N VAL A 181 -8.56 -10.93 3.43
CA VAL A 181 -7.43 -11.81 3.69
C VAL A 181 -7.45 -12.90 2.64
N HIS A 182 -6.49 -12.87 1.72
CA HIS A 182 -6.41 -13.80 0.60
C HIS A 182 -5.41 -14.92 0.92
N ALA A 183 -5.84 -15.82 1.83
CA ALA A 183 -5.00 -16.93 2.27
C ALA A 183 -4.90 -18.03 1.21
N ASN A 184 -3.70 -18.55 1.01
CA ASN A 184 -3.41 -19.75 0.22
C ASN A 184 -2.31 -20.57 0.91
N PRO A 185 -2.07 -21.84 0.53
CA PRO A 185 -1.05 -22.65 1.20
C PRO A 185 0.37 -22.04 1.19
N GLY A 186 0.70 -21.25 0.18
CA GLY A 186 2.02 -20.63 0.04
C GLY A 186 2.24 -19.39 0.93
N ASN A 187 1.17 -18.71 1.38
CA ASN A 187 1.28 -17.47 2.16
C ASN A 187 0.83 -17.57 3.62
N LEU A 188 0.33 -18.71 4.07
CA LEU A 188 -0.15 -18.88 5.45
C LEU A 188 0.89 -18.49 6.50
N ARG A 189 2.17 -18.85 6.28
CA ARG A 189 3.28 -18.50 7.18
C ARG A 189 3.49 -16.98 7.23
N TYR A 190 3.46 -16.31 6.09
CA TYR A 190 3.56 -14.86 5.98
C TYR A 190 2.41 -14.13 6.68
N LEU A 191 1.16 -14.59 6.49
CA LEU A 191 -0.02 -14.00 7.12
C LEU A 191 -0.02 -14.19 8.64
N ARG A 192 0.45 -15.35 9.15
CA ARG A 192 0.65 -15.57 10.59
C ARG A 192 1.67 -14.61 11.17
N ALA A 193 2.84 -14.47 10.54
CA ALA A 193 3.86 -13.51 10.96
C ALA A 193 3.32 -12.07 11.03
N LYS A 194 2.51 -11.64 10.04
CA LYS A 194 1.84 -10.33 10.09
C LYS A 194 0.90 -10.17 11.29
N ALA A 195 0.10 -11.18 11.60
CA ALA A 195 -0.84 -11.12 12.73
C ALA A 195 -0.11 -11.06 14.07
N GLU A 196 0.97 -11.83 14.23
CA GLU A 196 1.70 -11.99 15.49
C GLU A 196 2.60 -10.80 15.80
N HIS A 197 3.34 -10.27 14.81
CA HIS A 197 4.38 -9.24 15.04
C HIS A 197 3.90 -7.80 14.88
N THR A 198 2.92 -7.53 14.01
CA THR A 198 2.53 -6.14 13.71
C THR A 198 1.10 -5.79 14.10
N GLY A 199 0.44 -6.65 14.89
CA GLY A 199 -0.93 -6.38 15.38
C GLY A 199 -1.96 -6.19 14.25
N HIS A 200 -1.70 -6.72 13.05
CA HIS A 200 -2.66 -6.68 11.97
C HIS A 200 -3.95 -7.40 12.38
N THR A 201 -5.09 -6.77 12.15
CA THR A 201 -6.40 -7.37 12.40
C THR A 201 -6.75 -8.41 11.33
N ILE A 202 -5.96 -9.48 11.27
CA ILE A 202 -6.13 -10.60 10.33
C ILE A 202 -6.81 -11.74 11.08
N ARG A 203 -8.03 -12.13 10.64
CA ARG A 203 -8.68 -13.37 11.10
C ARG A 203 -8.36 -14.47 10.09
N LEU A 204 -7.44 -15.35 10.42
CA LEU A 204 -7.22 -16.59 9.66
C LEU A 204 -8.37 -17.56 10.07
N VAL A 205 -9.28 -17.81 9.14
CA VAL A 205 -10.29 -18.86 9.33
C VAL A 205 -9.55 -20.18 9.14
N GLY A 206 -9.56 -21.03 10.19
CA GLY A 206 -8.95 -22.36 10.19
C GLY A 206 -9.70 -23.36 9.33
#